data_fffdeeab09d54a1c761e1588744076ec
#
_entry.id   fffdeeab09d54a1c761e1588744076ec
#
_cell.length_a   1.000
_cell.length_b   1.000
_cell.length_c   1.000
_cell.angle_alpha   90.00
_cell.angle_beta   90.00
_cell.angle_gamma   90.00
#
_symmetry.space_group_name_H-M   'P 1'
#
loop_
_entity.id
_entity.type
_entity.pdbx_description
1 polymer ?
#
loop_
_entity_poly.entity_id
_entity_poly.type
_entity_poly.pdbx_seq_one_letter_code
_entity_poly.pdbx_strand_id
1 'polypeptide(L)'
;MKKDNKQVLKEIDLVNGDIEPGIYAGIADSDYHAGPGVSSSQLRKIVKDGGAARLDWDSKHPPEDTLTFAVGRAAHSLVLGEGSPVVEELKVDRRTKAGKAEYVQWVESTPDNAIILKPEEYVHVVAAADVLAHTIEAQDLLMRPGGAEQSVYWQDEQTGLLCKCRPDYLPEAQGLPTQQFVDYKTTRKPLTRDGFAKDAATYGYDQAAAWYASGLIEVGYHDNPLMTFVVQELRPPYLVGVWYPDYETVEVGHALNRKALERYAQCLDQGVWPGLEATYGVFSTPRWHKQAHMVEGGVA
;
A
#
# COMPACT_ATOMS: atom_id res chain seq x y z
N MET A 1 7.07 -35.45 13.02
CA MET A 1 8.18 -34.90 12.20
C MET A 1 7.83 -33.44 11.98
N LYS A 2 8.52 -32.51 12.68
CA LYS A 2 8.40 -31.08 12.40
C LYS A 2 9.07 -30.84 11.06
N LYS A 3 8.31 -30.44 10.04
CA LYS A 3 8.90 -29.86 8.84
C LYS A 3 9.54 -28.53 9.25
N ASP A 4 10.85 -28.44 9.14
CA ASP A 4 11.55 -27.16 9.18
C ASP A 4 11.03 -26.33 7.98
N ASN A 5 10.08 -25.45 8.25
CA ASN A 5 9.56 -24.48 7.28
C ASN A 5 10.58 -23.34 7.17
N LYS A 6 11.76 -23.63 6.64
CA LYS A 6 12.61 -22.54 6.13
C LYS A 6 11.90 -21.98 4.92
N GLN A 7 11.44 -20.73 5.04
CA GLN A 7 10.91 -19.92 3.96
C GLN A 7 11.97 -19.87 2.84
N VAL A 8 11.77 -20.64 1.78
CA VAL A 8 12.68 -20.66 0.63
C VAL A 8 12.30 -19.46 -0.24
N LEU A 9 13.09 -18.41 -0.14
CA LEU A 9 13.02 -17.28 -1.06
C LEU A 9 13.45 -17.75 -2.45
N LYS A 10 12.59 -17.54 -3.44
CA LYS A 10 12.86 -17.96 -4.83
C LYS A 10 13.47 -16.80 -5.62
N GLU A 11 14.38 -17.09 -6.54
CA GLU A 11 14.77 -16.17 -7.61
C GLU A 11 13.69 -16.19 -8.70
N ILE A 12 13.37 -15.01 -9.24
CA ILE A 12 12.27 -14.84 -10.18
C ILE A 12 12.78 -14.34 -11.54
N ASP A 13 12.25 -14.95 -12.62
CA ASP A 13 12.33 -14.38 -13.95
C ASP A 13 11.00 -13.71 -14.32
N LEU A 14 10.95 -12.39 -14.14
CA LEU A 14 9.75 -11.59 -14.44
C LEU A 14 9.47 -11.46 -15.94
N VAL A 15 10.42 -11.80 -16.79
CA VAL A 15 10.33 -11.56 -18.24
C VAL A 15 9.47 -12.60 -18.94
N ASN A 16 9.47 -13.84 -18.47
CA ASN A 16 8.80 -14.95 -19.14
C ASN A 16 7.35 -15.23 -18.65
N GLY A 17 6.88 -14.52 -17.63
CA GLY A 17 5.46 -14.58 -17.20
C GLY A 17 5.05 -15.80 -16.37
N ASP A 18 5.86 -16.83 -16.26
CA ASP A 18 5.60 -18.02 -15.45
C ASP A 18 6.12 -17.83 -14.02
N ILE A 19 5.34 -17.10 -13.22
CA ILE A 19 5.64 -16.92 -11.81
C ILE A 19 4.93 -18.00 -11.01
N GLU A 20 5.70 -18.89 -10.42
CA GLU A 20 5.14 -19.88 -9.50
C GLU A 20 4.64 -19.23 -8.20
N PRO A 21 3.59 -19.76 -7.57
CA PRO A 21 3.20 -19.34 -6.23
C PRO A 21 4.35 -19.39 -5.24
N GLY A 22 4.51 -18.33 -4.42
CA GLY A 22 5.58 -18.27 -3.44
C GLY A 22 5.90 -16.86 -2.95
N ILE A 23 6.93 -16.77 -2.11
CA ILE A 23 7.45 -15.53 -1.54
C ILE A 23 8.83 -15.26 -2.14
N TYR A 24 9.04 -14.02 -2.58
CA TYR A 24 10.20 -13.59 -3.31
C TYR A 24 10.81 -12.34 -2.67
N ALA A 25 12.13 -12.33 -2.48
CA ALA A 25 12.86 -11.16 -2.03
C ALA A 25 13.62 -10.49 -3.19
N GLY A 26 13.97 -9.22 -3.01
CA GLY A 26 14.88 -8.50 -3.90
C GLY A 26 14.29 -8.11 -5.27
N ILE A 27 12.97 -8.20 -5.46
CA ILE A 27 12.32 -7.66 -6.66
C ILE A 27 12.26 -6.14 -6.53
N ALA A 28 12.88 -5.41 -7.48
CA ALA A 28 12.84 -3.97 -7.48
C ALA A 28 11.38 -3.43 -7.52
N ASP A 29 11.14 -2.28 -6.89
CA ASP A 29 9.80 -1.70 -6.79
C ASP A 29 9.18 -1.44 -8.17
N SER A 30 9.97 -0.90 -9.11
CA SER A 30 9.56 -0.72 -10.51
C SER A 30 9.12 -2.02 -11.18
N ASP A 31 9.87 -3.10 -10.95
CA ASP A 31 9.63 -4.40 -11.57
C ASP A 31 8.41 -5.09 -10.96
N TYR A 32 8.23 -4.97 -9.64
CA TYR A 32 7.02 -5.44 -8.98
C TYR A 32 5.77 -4.72 -9.51
N HIS A 33 5.81 -3.40 -9.64
CA HIS A 33 4.65 -2.63 -10.12
C HIS A 33 4.35 -2.88 -11.60
N ALA A 34 5.37 -2.95 -12.44
CA ALA A 34 5.22 -3.24 -13.88
C ALA A 34 4.93 -4.72 -14.17
N GLY A 35 5.34 -5.61 -13.27
CA GLY A 35 5.22 -7.06 -13.44
C GLY A 35 3.79 -7.58 -13.39
N PRO A 36 3.59 -8.84 -13.79
CA PRO A 36 2.28 -9.47 -13.84
C PRO A 36 1.67 -9.68 -12.46
N GLY A 37 0.39 -10.03 -12.44
CA GLY A 37 -0.39 -10.31 -11.24
C GLY A 37 -1.30 -9.16 -10.81
N VAL A 38 -2.51 -9.54 -10.38
CA VAL A 38 -3.52 -8.62 -9.87
C VAL A 38 -3.17 -8.20 -8.44
N SER A 39 -3.18 -6.91 -8.16
CA SER A 39 -2.88 -6.35 -6.84
C SER A 39 -4.14 -5.80 -6.14
N SER A 40 -4.08 -5.68 -4.81
CA SER A 40 -5.14 -5.05 -4.01
C SER A 40 -5.50 -3.64 -4.50
N SER A 41 -4.52 -2.83 -4.93
CA SER A 41 -4.77 -1.48 -5.44
C SER A 41 -5.60 -1.46 -6.72
N GLN A 42 -5.40 -2.44 -7.61
CA GLN A 42 -6.21 -2.61 -8.81
C GLN A 42 -7.66 -3.01 -8.47
N LEU A 43 -7.85 -3.97 -7.55
CA LEU A 43 -9.18 -4.41 -7.12
C LEU A 43 -9.97 -3.30 -6.45
N ARG A 44 -9.34 -2.49 -5.61
CA ARG A 44 -9.98 -1.34 -4.97
C ARG A 44 -10.53 -0.32 -5.98
N LYS A 45 -9.82 -0.09 -7.08
CA LYS A 45 -10.29 0.78 -8.16
C LYS A 45 -11.57 0.24 -8.81
N ILE A 46 -11.69 -1.06 -9.01
CA ILE A 46 -12.88 -1.66 -9.62
C ILE A 46 -14.15 -1.40 -8.80
N VAL A 47 -14.06 -1.46 -7.47
CA VAL A 47 -15.24 -1.31 -6.60
C VAL A 47 -15.50 0.12 -6.12
N LYS A 48 -14.49 1.00 -6.12
CA LYS A 48 -14.61 2.35 -5.52
C LYS A 48 -14.44 3.50 -6.50
N ASP A 49 -13.42 3.52 -7.30
CA ASP A 49 -12.92 4.71 -7.99
C ASP A 49 -13.39 4.85 -9.44
N GLY A 50 -14.65 4.58 -9.73
CA GLY A 50 -15.22 4.70 -11.08
C GLY A 50 -15.12 3.44 -11.92
N GLY A 51 -14.89 2.31 -11.26
CA GLY A 51 -15.02 0.99 -11.85
C GLY A 51 -13.86 0.57 -12.75
N ALA A 52 -14.11 -0.48 -13.52
CA ALA A 52 -13.11 -1.10 -14.38
C ALA A 52 -12.55 -0.14 -15.44
N ALA A 53 -13.37 0.78 -15.99
CA ALA A 53 -12.91 1.76 -16.97
C ALA A 53 -11.80 2.68 -16.43
N ARG A 54 -11.87 3.06 -15.14
CA ARG A 54 -10.82 3.86 -14.51
C ARG A 54 -9.53 3.06 -14.37
N LEU A 55 -9.63 1.78 -14.01
CA LEU A 55 -8.46 0.90 -13.92
C LEU A 55 -7.78 0.74 -15.28
N ASP A 56 -8.54 0.50 -16.34
CA ASP A 56 -8.01 0.37 -17.71
C ASP A 56 -7.35 1.68 -18.18
N TRP A 57 -7.98 2.82 -17.89
CA TRP A 57 -7.40 4.13 -18.20
C TRP A 57 -6.07 4.36 -17.48
N ASP A 58 -6.04 4.16 -16.15
CA ASP A 58 -4.85 4.40 -15.33
C ASP A 58 -3.69 3.46 -15.68
N SER A 59 -3.98 2.24 -16.16
CA SER A 59 -2.96 1.31 -16.63
C SER A 59 -2.20 1.83 -17.87
N LYS A 60 -2.88 2.61 -18.69
CA LYS A 60 -2.34 3.23 -19.93
C LYS A 60 -1.79 4.64 -19.69
N HIS A 61 -2.18 5.27 -18.57
CA HIS A 61 -1.84 6.64 -18.21
C HIS A 61 -1.42 6.69 -16.73
N PRO A 62 -0.24 6.16 -16.37
CA PRO A 62 0.21 6.16 -14.99
C PRO A 62 0.26 7.59 -14.46
N PRO A 63 -0.20 7.83 -13.22
CA PRO A 63 -0.20 9.16 -12.62
C PRO A 63 1.24 9.65 -12.44
N GLU A 64 1.41 10.97 -12.60
CA GLU A 64 2.68 11.62 -12.27
C GLU A 64 3.00 11.46 -10.77
N ASP A 65 4.29 11.38 -10.46
CA ASP A 65 4.75 11.31 -9.09
C ASP A 65 4.49 12.64 -8.36
N THR A 66 3.79 12.57 -7.25
CA THR A 66 3.48 13.76 -6.44
C THR A 66 4.41 13.85 -5.25
N LEU A 67 4.61 15.07 -4.73
CA LEU A 67 5.38 15.28 -3.49
C LEU A 67 4.87 14.40 -2.34
N THR A 68 3.57 14.19 -2.24
CA THR A 68 2.97 13.33 -1.21
C THR A 68 3.42 11.88 -1.35
N PHE A 69 3.49 11.35 -2.57
CA PHE A 69 4.00 10.00 -2.84
C PHE A 69 5.50 9.90 -2.57
N ALA A 70 6.29 10.90 -2.99
CA ALA A 70 7.73 10.93 -2.72
C ALA A 70 8.03 10.93 -1.21
N VAL A 71 7.32 11.75 -0.43
CA VAL A 71 7.44 11.79 1.04
C VAL A 71 7.02 10.45 1.67
N GLY A 72 5.94 9.83 1.20
CA GLY A 72 5.51 8.50 1.65
C GLY A 72 6.59 7.44 1.41
N ARG A 73 7.11 7.34 0.18
CA ARG A 73 8.20 6.40 -0.16
C ARG A 73 9.47 6.65 0.65
N ALA A 74 9.84 7.92 0.86
CA ALA A 74 10.99 8.26 1.69
C ALA A 74 10.81 7.77 3.14
N ALA A 75 9.61 7.94 3.71
CA ALA A 75 9.31 7.43 5.03
C ALA A 75 9.40 5.90 5.08
N HIS A 76 8.86 5.18 4.09
CA HIS A 76 9.01 3.72 3.96
C HIS A 76 10.49 3.31 3.90
N SER A 77 11.29 3.92 3.01
CA SER A 77 12.71 3.60 2.89
C SER A 77 13.49 3.78 4.19
N LEU A 78 13.23 4.86 4.92
CA LEU A 78 13.93 5.13 6.19
C LEU A 78 13.49 4.18 7.32
N VAL A 79 12.21 3.82 7.36
CA VAL A 79 11.65 2.96 8.42
C VAL A 79 12.01 1.49 8.20
N LEU A 80 11.95 1.02 6.96
CA LEU A 80 12.18 -0.38 6.62
C LEU A 80 13.67 -0.70 6.36
N GLY A 81 14.50 0.33 6.14
CA GLY A 81 15.91 0.16 5.78
C GLY A 81 16.13 -0.42 4.37
N GLU A 82 15.10 -0.46 3.56
CA GLU A 82 15.07 -0.98 2.20
C GLU A 82 14.51 0.07 1.23
N GLY A 83 14.85 -0.03 -0.04
CA GLY A 83 14.36 0.87 -1.08
C GLY A 83 15.37 1.92 -1.53
N SER A 84 14.89 3.04 -2.05
CA SER A 84 15.71 4.11 -2.61
C SER A 84 16.33 4.98 -1.52
N PRO A 85 17.60 5.42 -1.68
CA PRO A 85 18.22 6.38 -0.77
C PRO A 85 17.41 7.67 -0.66
N VAL A 86 17.26 8.18 0.55
CA VAL A 86 16.57 9.46 0.81
C VAL A 86 17.58 10.56 0.98
N VAL A 87 17.52 11.59 0.15
CA VAL A 87 18.50 12.68 0.09
C VAL A 87 17.81 14.02 0.25
N GLU A 88 18.42 14.89 1.06
CA GLU A 88 18.00 16.29 1.18
C GLU A 88 18.42 17.08 -0.05
N GLU A 89 17.51 17.84 -0.66
CA GLU A 89 17.83 18.71 -1.80
C GLU A 89 18.83 19.80 -1.38
N LEU A 90 19.89 19.94 -2.17
CA LEU A 90 20.91 20.96 -1.92
C LEU A 90 20.33 22.37 -2.00
N LYS A 91 20.44 23.13 -0.91
CA LYS A 91 19.96 24.50 -0.83
C LYS A 91 21.00 25.51 -1.32
N VAL A 92 20.96 25.87 -2.61
CA VAL A 92 21.84 26.87 -3.22
C VAL A 92 21.04 27.87 -4.05
N ASP A 93 21.59 29.09 -4.24
CA ASP A 93 20.97 30.09 -5.13
C ASP A 93 21.26 29.77 -6.58
N ARG A 94 20.36 29.00 -7.21
CA ARG A 94 20.43 28.58 -8.62
C ARG A 94 20.30 29.73 -9.64
N ARG A 95 20.12 30.97 -9.20
CA ARG A 95 20.15 32.15 -10.10
C ARG A 95 21.58 32.60 -10.40
N THR A 96 22.53 32.27 -9.54
CA THR A 96 23.96 32.59 -9.75
C THR A 96 24.65 31.51 -10.59
N LYS A 97 25.74 31.90 -11.28
CA LYS A 97 26.56 30.93 -12.03
C LYS A 97 27.21 29.88 -11.12
N ALA A 98 27.68 30.31 -9.95
CA ALA A 98 28.29 29.41 -8.97
C ALA A 98 27.27 28.41 -8.42
N GLY A 99 26.09 28.88 -7.98
CA GLY A 99 25.06 28.01 -7.44
C GLY A 99 24.48 27.02 -8.47
N LYS A 100 24.42 27.42 -9.76
CA LYS A 100 24.07 26.46 -10.83
C LYS A 100 25.12 25.34 -10.96
N ALA A 101 26.41 25.71 -10.97
CA ALA A 101 27.48 24.73 -11.07
C ALA A 101 27.52 23.77 -9.85
N GLU A 102 27.34 24.32 -8.66
CA GLU A 102 27.27 23.52 -7.42
C GLU A 102 26.08 22.56 -7.42
N TYR A 103 24.91 23.02 -7.87
CA TYR A 103 23.73 22.18 -7.98
C TYR A 103 23.92 21.03 -8.99
N VAL A 104 24.51 21.30 -10.14
CA VAL A 104 24.82 20.29 -11.16
C VAL A 104 25.76 19.23 -10.59
N GLN A 105 26.84 19.64 -9.92
CA GLN A 105 27.77 18.71 -9.29
C GLN A 105 27.10 17.85 -8.21
N TRP A 106 26.21 18.46 -7.43
CA TRP A 106 25.44 17.71 -6.43
C TRP A 106 24.52 16.69 -7.09
N VAL A 107 23.79 17.05 -8.16
CA VAL A 107 22.94 16.10 -8.92
C VAL A 107 23.77 14.96 -9.48
N GLU A 108 24.93 15.22 -10.08
CA GLU A 108 25.82 14.19 -10.61
C GLU A 108 26.38 13.23 -9.53
N SER A 109 26.46 13.70 -8.29
CA SER A 109 26.92 12.88 -7.14
C SER A 109 25.77 12.15 -6.42
N THR A 110 24.52 12.48 -6.75
CA THR A 110 23.34 11.88 -6.14
C THR A 110 22.98 10.58 -6.88
N PRO A 111 22.67 9.48 -6.19
CA PRO A 111 22.24 8.24 -6.85
C PRO A 111 21.02 8.46 -7.74
N ASP A 112 21.00 7.85 -8.93
CA ASP A 112 19.93 8.02 -9.92
C ASP A 112 18.54 7.63 -9.38
N ASN A 113 18.49 6.66 -8.46
CA ASN A 113 17.27 6.18 -7.83
C ASN A 113 16.93 6.89 -6.52
N ALA A 114 17.66 7.95 -6.14
CA ALA A 114 17.42 8.63 -4.87
C ALA A 114 16.06 9.35 -4.84
N ILE A 115 15.39 9.29 -3.69
CA ILE A 115 14.23 10.13 -3.39
C ILE A 115 14.74 11.46 -2.85
N ILE A 116 14.67 12.49 -3.69
CA ILE A 116 15.13 13.83 -3.33
C ILE A 116 13.97 14.58 -2.68
N LEU A 117 14.15 15.00 -1.43
CA LEU A 117 13.17 15.79 -0.68
C LEU A 117 13.69 17.19 -0.43
N LYS A 118 12.79 18.17 -0.49
CA LYS A 118 13.11 19.52 -0.02
C LYS A 118 13.49 19.50 1.46
N PRO A 119 14.35 20.41 1.94
CA PRO A 119 14.82 20.42 3.34
C PRO A 119 13.68 20.36 4.36
N GLU A 120 12.60 21.10 4.12
CA GLU A 120 11.43 21.12 5.00
C GLU A 120 10.71 19.77 5.11
N GLU A 121 10.68 18.97 4.05
CA GLU A 121 10.08 17.63 4.07
C GLU A 121 11.06 16.60 4.63
N TYR A 122 12.34 16.71 4.26
CA TYR A 122 13.39 15.80 4.72
C TYR A 122 13.50 15.77 6.24
N VAL A 123 13.52 16.95 6.89
CA VAL A 123 13.57 17.05 8.35
C VAL A 123 12.39 16.33 9.01
N HIS A 124 11.18 16.44 8.44
CA HIS A 124 10.02 15.77 9.01
C HIS A 124 10.06 14.26 8.84
N VAL A 125 10.52 13.77 7.69
CA VAL A 125 10.60 12.32 7.45
C VAL A 125 11.67 11.68 8.33
N VAL A 126 12.83 12.29 8.46
CA VAL A 126 13.92 11.81 9.33
C VAL A 126 13.49 11.81 10.81
N ALA A 127 12.87 12.91 11.28
CA ALA A 127 12.39 12.98 12.65
C ALA A 127 11.26 11.97 12.95
N ALA A 128 10.39 11.71 11.96
CA ALA A 128 9.36 10.68 12.08
C ALA A 128 10.00 9.29 12.21
N ALA A 129 10.97 8.95 11.35
CA ALA A 129 11.67 7.66 11.41
C ALA A 129 12.39 7.47 12.78
N ASP A 130 13.00 8.51 13.32
CA ASP A 130 13.62 8.49 14.66
C ASP A 130 12.60 8.20 15.77
N VAL A 131 11.44 8.86 15.77
CA VAL A 131 10.37 8.61 16.76
C VAL A 131 9.87 7.17 16.64
N LEU A 132 9.67 6.66 15.43
CA LEU A 132 9.20 5.28 15.21
C LEU A 132 10.25 4.27 15.73
N ALA A 133 11.54 4.54 15.51
CA ALA A 133 12.62 3.69 16.01
C ALA A 133 12.66 3.60 17.54
N HIS A 134 12.00 4.52 18.26
CA HIS A 134 11.87 4.49 19.72
C HIS A 134 10.46 4.07 20.20
N THR A 135 9.54 3.73 19.30
CA THR A 135 8.19 3.26 19.63
C THR A 135 8.17 1.75 19.82
N ILE A 136 8.01 1.30 21.06
CA ILE A 136 8.18 -0.11 21.45
C ILE A 136 7.26 -1.04 20.64
N GLU A 137 5.98 -0.69 20.48
CA GLU A 137 4.99 -1.51 19.79
C GLU A 137 5.30 -1.68 18.29
N ALA A 138 5.88 -0.65 17.67
CA ALA A 138 6.30 -0.71 16.27
C ALA A 138 7.61 -1.51 16.13
N GLN A 139 8.57 -1.30 17.03
CA GLN A 139 9.83 -2.01 17.05
C GLN A 139 9.64 -3.52 17.31
N ASP A 140 8.73 -3.89 18.20
CA ASP A 140 8.42 -5.32 18.45
C ASP A 140 8.00 -6.05 17.16
N LEU A 141 7.38 -5.36 16.23
CA LEU A 141 6.96 -5.94 14.94
C LEU A 141 8.08 -5.89 13.89
N LEU A 142 8.75 -4.76 13.75
CA LEU A 142 9.71 -4.49 12.67
C LEU A 142 11.10 -5.10 12.91
N MET A 143 11.44 -5.42 14.18
CA MET A 143 12.72 -6.02 14.54
C MET A 143 12.67 -7.55 14.67
N ARG A 144 11.52 -8.16 14.42
CA ARG A 144 11.43 -9.63 14.33
C ARG A 144 12.27 -10.13 13.15
N PRO A 145 12.90 -11.31 13.22
CA PRO A 145 13.52 -11.90 12.03
C PRO A 145 12.51 -11.95 10.88
N GLY A 146 12.92 -11.49 9.70
CA GLY A 146 12.03 -11.39 8.54
C GLY A 146 12.66 -10.56 7.42
N GLY A 147 11.83 -10.02 6.54
CA GLY A 147 12.29 -9.17 5.45
C GLY A 147 11.28 -8.09 5.09
N ALA A 148 11.79 -6.93 4.71
CA ALA A 148 11.01 -5.85 4.13
C ALA A 148 10.70 -6.15 2.66
N GLU A 149 9.60 -5.56 2.14
CA GLU A 149 9.22 -5.53 0.73
C GLU A 149 9.23 -6.91 0.04
N GLN A 150 8.88 -7.98 0.78
CA GLN A 150 8.80 -9.32 0.20
C GLN A 150 7.55 -9.44 -0.68
N SER A 151 7.75 -9.87 -1.92
CA SER A 151 6.68 -10.03 -2.90
C SER A 151 6.07 -11.42 -2.82
N VAL A 152 4.76 -11.48 -2.71
CA VAL A 152 3.98 -12.71 -2.63
C VAL A 152 3.17 -12.86 -3.90
N TYR A 153 3.28 -14.02 -4.55
CA TYR A 153 2.52 -14.36 -5.74
C TYR A 153 1.75 -15.66 -5.52
N TRP A 154 0.49 -15.69 -5.96
CA TRP A 154 -0.34 -16.89 -5.92
C TRP A 154 -1.31 -16.90 -7.08
N GLN A 155 -1.90 -18.05 -7.36
CA GLN A 155 -2.93 -18.20 -8.36
C GLN A 155 -4.30 -18.34 -7.69
N ASP A 156 -5.26 -17.50 -8.06
CA ASP A 156 -6.63 -17.64 -7.57
C ASP A 156 -7.30 -18.84 -8.24
N GLU A 157 -7.71 -19.83 -7.45
CA GLU A 157 -8.26 -21.09 -7.96
C GLU A 157 -9.54 -20.90 -8.79
N GLN A 158 -10.37 -19.91 -8.48
CA GLN A 158 -11.65 -19.70 -9.14
C GLN A 158 -11.53 -18.99 -10.49
N THR A 159 -10.65 -18.00 -10.59
CA THR A 159 -10.48 -17.21 -11.82
C THR A 159 -9.27 -17.62 -12.64
N GLY A 160 -8.35 -18.39 -12.06
CA GLY A 160 -7.07 -18.74 -12.67
C GLY A 160 -6.11 -17.56 -12.80
N LEU A 161 -6.43 -16.40 -12.22
CA LEU A 161 -5.59 -15.22 -12.33
C LEU A 161 -4.39 -15.29 -11.38
N LEU A 162 -3.23 -14.90 -11.88
CA LEU A 162 -2.08 -14.62 -11.04
C LEU A 162 -2.38 -13.39 -10.19
N CYS A 163 -2.16 -13.49 -8.89
CA CYS A 163 -2.38 -12.47 -7.89
C CYS A 163 -1.08 -12.11 -7.20
N LYS A 164 -0.96 -10.89 -6.70
CA LYS A 164 0.24 -10.44 -5.97
C LYS A 164 -0.08 -9.50 -4.82
N CYS A 165 0.77 -9.56 -3.79
CA CYS A 165 0.86 -8.53 -2.76
C CYS A 165 2.31 -8.35 -2.31
N ARG A 166 2.57 -7.26 -1.57
CA ARG A 166 3.89 -6.95 -1.02
C ARG A 166 3.69 -6.31 0.35
N PRO A 167 3.75 -7.09 1.44
CA PRO A 167 3.82 -6.55 2.78
C PRO A 167 5.05 -5.65 2.94
N ASP A 168 4.91 -4.55 3.65
CA ASP A 168 6.04 -3.65 3.94
C ASP A 168 7.07 -4.36 4.81
N TYR A 169 6.61 -5.19 5.77
CA TYR A 169 7.48 -6.09 6.53
C TYR A 169 6.80 -7.43 6.79
N LEU A 170 7.46 -8.51 6.40
CA LEU A 170 7.01 -9.88 6.60
C LEU A 170 7.97 -10.62 7.54
N PRO A 171 7.61 -10.81 8.83
CA PRO A 171 8.41 -11.62 9.75
C PRO A 171 8.52 -13.06 9.29
N GLU A 172 9.56 -13.79 9.72
CA GLU A 172 9.60 -15.24 9.58
C GLU A 172 8.40 -15.88 10.30
N ALA A 173 7.78 -16.86 9.66
CA ALA A 173 6.63 -17.55 10.25
C ALA A 173 7.04 -18.28 11.53
N GLN A 174 6.33 -18.00 12.59
CA GLN A 174 6.51 -18.63 13.90
C GLN A 174 5.30 -19.51 14.18
N GLY A 175 5.44 -20.52 15.01
CA GLY A 175 4.35 -21.42 15.39
C GLY A 175 3.34 -20.78 16.36
N LEU A 176 2.96 -19.54 16.13
CA LEU A 176 1.98 -18.76 16.90
C LEU A 176 0.56 -19.03 16.38
N PRO A 177 -0.49 -18.85 17.18
CA PRO A 177 -1.87 -18.97 16.70
C PRO A 177 -2.23 -17.91 15.63
N THR A 178 -1.58 -16.76 15.68
CA THR A 178 -1.73 -15.64 14.72
C THR A 178 -0.35 -15.08 14.41
N GLN A 179 -0.05 -14.90 13.14
CA GLN A 179 1.20 -14.31 12.68
C GLN A 179 0.96 -12.91 12.14
N GLN A 180 1.45 -11.91 12.85
CA GLN A 180 1.36 -10.52 12.39
C GLN A 180 2.38 -10.24 11.30
N PHE A 181 1.97 -9.46 10.29
CA PHE A 181 2.82 -8.81 9.30
C PHE A 181 2.46 -7.33 9.20
N VAL A 182 3.37 -6.50 8.70
CA VAL A 182 3.23 -5.05 8.81
C VAL A 182 2.92 -4.42 7.47
N ASP A 183 2.05 -3.40 7.52
CA ASP A 183 1.82 -2.43 6.49
C ASP A 183 1.96 -1.02 7.12
N TYR A 184 2.98 -0.27 6.69
CA TYR A 184 3.31 1.04 7.23
C TYR A 184 2.56 2.14 6.48
N LYS A 185 1.91 3.02 7.21
CA LYS A 185 1.14 4.13 6.64
C LYS A 185 1.54 5.46 7.25
N THR A 186 1.64 6.47 6.41
CA THR A 186 1.89 7.84 6.85
C THR A 186 0.63 8.70 6.71
N THR A 187 0.48 9.67 7.63
CA THR A 187 -0.61 10.64 7.57
C THR A 187 -0.13 12.05 7.94
N ARG A 188 -0.76 13.06 7.35
CA ARG A 188 -0.61 14.47 7.77
C ARG A 188 -1.80 14.95 8.60
N LYS A 189 -2.84 14.13 8.75
CA LYS A 189 -3.99 14.38 9.61
C LYS A 189 -3.64 14.06 11.06
N PRO A 190 -4.34 14.66 12.05
CA PRO A 190 -4.22 14.23 13.45
C PRO A 190 -4.48 12.74 13.58
N LEU A 191 -3.54 12.03 14.20
CA LEU A 191 -3.61 10.59 14.33
C LEU A 191 -4.52 10.20 15.49
N THR A 192 -5.63 9.54 15.16
CA THR A 192 -6.54 8.90 16.11
C THR A 192 -7.00 7.58 15.55
N ARG A 193 -7.32 6.61 16.42
CA ARG A 193 -7.82 5.31 15.98
C ARG A 193 -9.10 5.42 15.14
N ASP A 194 -10.06 6.26 15.55
CA ASP A 194 -11.30 6.48 14.81
C ASP A 194 -11.09 7.22 13.48
N GLY A 195 -10.11 8.14 13.45
CA GLY A 195 -9.67 8.80 12.20
C GLY A 195 -9.09 7.81 11.22
N PHE A 196 -8.20 6.93 11.70
CA PHE A 196 -7.63 5.87 10.88
C PHE A 196 -8.68 4.86 10.40
N ALA A 197 -9.65 4.47 11.24
CA ALA A 197 -10.73 3.58 10.83
C ALA A 197 -11.58 4.17 9.68
N LYS A 198 -11.83 5.48 9.69
CA LYS A 198 -12.48 6.19 8.57
C LYS A 198 -11.62 6.22 7.31
N ASP A 199 -10.33 6.47 7.47
CA ASP A 199 -9.37 6.41 6.36
C ASP A 199 -9.27 4.98 5.80
N ALA A 200 -9.24 3.95 6.65
CA ALA A 200 -9.25 2.55 6.25
C ALA A 200 -10.46 2.21 5.37
N ALA A 201 -11.65 2.62 5.77
CA ALA A 201 -12.86 2.45 4.97
C ALA A 201 -12.82 3.27 3.66
N THR A 202 -12.25 4.48 3.69
CA THR A 202 -12.14 5.36 2.51
C THR A 202 -11.14 4.81 1.49
N TYR A 203 -9.97 4.38 1.95
CA TYR A 203 -8.88 3.93 1.08
C TYR A 203 -8.88 2.41 0.82
N GLY A 204 -9.80 1.65 1.44
CA GLY A 204 -9.94 0.20 1.25
C GLY A 204 -8.84 -0.60 1.92
N TYR A 205 -8.41 -0.22 3.12
CA TYR A 205 -7.42 -0.98 3.87
C TYR A 205 -7.99 -2.30 4.40
N ASP A 206 -9.31 -2.40 4.56
CA ASP A 206 -10.06 -3.65 4.75
C ASP A 206 -9.76 -4.65 3.61
N GLN A 207 -9.87 -4.17 2.35
CA GLN A 207 -9.54 -4.98 1.17
C GLN A 207 -8.06 -5.35 1.12
N ALA A 208 -7.16 -4.42 1.48
CA ALA A 208 -5.73 -4.71 1.52
C ALA A 208 -5.42 -5.78 2.56
N ALA A 209 -5.97 -5.66 3.78
CA ALA A 209 -5.74 -6.62 4.86
C ALA A 209 -6.21 -8.03 4.48
N ALA A 210 -7.43 -8.14 3.93
CA ALA A 210 -7.98 -9.41 3.46
C ALA A 210 -7.17 -10.01 2.30
N TRP A 211 -6.77 -9.18 1.32
CA TRP A 211 -6.02 -9.61 0.15
C TRP A 211 -4.65 -10.18 0.49
N TYR A 212 -3.90 -9.48 1.35
CA TYR A 212 -2.57 -9.88 1.76
C TYR A 212 -2.62 -11.14 2.61
N ALA A 213 -3.59 -11.22 3.54
CA ALA A 213 -3.81 -12.41 4.34
C ALA A 213 -4.13 -13.63 3.45
N SER A 214 -5.03 -13.49 2.47
CA SER A 214 -5.32 -14.56 1.51
C SER A 214 -4.07 -15.03 0.77
N GLY A 215 -3.28 -14.11 0.22
CA GLY A 215 -2.05 -14.48 -0.49
C GLY A 215 -1.04 -15.22 0.38
N LEU A 216 -0.89 -14.81 1.64
CA LEU A 216 0.00 -15.47 2.60
C LEU A 216 -0.49 -16.86 3.00
N ILE A 217 -1.81 -17.08 3.08
CA ILE A 217 -2.40 -18.42 3.28
C ILE A 217 -2.15 -19.31 2.05
N GLU A 218 -2.43 -18.82 0.86
CA GLU A 218 -2.29 -19.57 -0.40
C GLU A 218 -0.85 -20.06 -0.66
N VAL A 219 0.15 -19.27 -0.24
CA VAL A 219 1.55 -19.69 -0.38
C VAL A 219 2.06 -20.51 0.81
N GLY A 220 1.19 -20.84 1.77
CA GLY A 220 1.53 -21.67 2.94
C GLY A 220 2.45 -20.98 3.95
N TYR A 221 2.44 -19.64 3.99
CA TYR A 221 3.23 -18.90 4.98
C TYR A 221 2.71 -19.12 6.40
N HIS A 222 1.40 -18.94 6.63
CA HIS A 222 0.76 -19.16 7.93
C HIS A 222 -0.75 -19.31 7.75
N ASP A 223 -1.41 -20.12 8.61
CA ASP A 223 -2.86 -20.38 8.53
C ASP A 223 -3.73 -19.18 9.01
N ASN A 224 -3.17 -18.27 9.79
CA ASN A 224 -3.87 -17.10 10.33
C ASN A 224 -2.96 -15.86 10.32
N PRO A 225 -2.62 -15.33 9.14
CA PRO A 225 -1.84 -14.09 9.03
C PRO A 225 -2.72 -12.87 9.32
N LEU A 226 -2.21 -11.93 10.11
CA LEU A 226 -2.91 -10.72 10.53
C LEU A 226 -2.12 -9.48 10.11
N MET A 227 -2.70 -8.69 9.19
CA MET A 227 -2.13 -7.38 8.85
C MET A 227 -2.21 -6.44 10.05
N THR A 228 -1.09 -5.87 10.41
CA THR A 228 -0.98 -4.85 11.45
C THR A 228 -0.48 -3.57 10.82
N PHE A 229 -1.29 -2.53 10.89
CA PHE A 229 -0.95 -1.20 10.40
C PHE A 229 -0.10 -0.48 11.43
N VAL A 230 1.11 -0.08 11.03
CA VAL A 230 1.93 0.89 11.75
C VAL A 230 1.70 2.25 11.10
N VAL A 231 0.97 3.12 11.77
CA VAL A 231 0.51 4.40 11.21
C VAL A 231 1.24 5.54 11.88
N GLN A 232 1.88 6.41 11.10
CA GLN A 232 2.68 7.49 11.60
C GLN A 232 2.25 8.87 11.09
N GLU A 233 2.13 9.82 12.00
CA GLU A 233 1.90 11.23 11.69
C GLU A 233 3.21 11.91 11.26
N LEU A 234 3.23 12.51 10.05
CA LEU A 234 4.41 13.21 9.50
C LEU A 234 4.48 14.69 9.92
N ARG A 235 4.09 14.99 11.15
CA ARG A 235 4.23 16.31 11.78
C ARG A 235 4.48 16.14 13.29
N PRO A 236 5.16 17.09 13.93
CA PRO A 236 5.41 17.01 15.38
C PRO A 236 4.11 16.81 16.18
N PRO A 237 4.12 15.94 17.19
CA PRO A 237 5.25 15.17 17.71
C PRO A 237 5.46 13.77 17.03
N TYR A 238 5.01 13.56 15.79
CA TYR A 238 5.19 12.35 14.97
C TYR A 238 4.59 11.10 15.61
N LEU A 239 3.35 11.22 16.09
CA LEU A 239 2.64 10.14 16.77
C LEU A 239 2.61 8.86 15.94
N VAL A 240 2.74 7.72 16.64
CA VAL A 240 2.66 6.39 16.04
C VAL A 240 1.48 5.65 16.63
N GLY A 241 0.68 5.00 15.79
CA GLY A 241 -0.39 4.09 16.18
C GLY A 241 -0.13 2.71 15.57
N VAL A 242 -0.37 1.65 16.35
CA VAL A 242 -0.24 0.27 15.88
C VAL A 242 -1.59 -0.40 16.03
N TRP A 243 -2.25 -0.69 14.90
CA TRP A 243 -3.62 -1.19 14.87
C TRP A 243 -3.81 -2.30 13.86
N TYR A 244 -4.74 -3.20 14.14
CA TYR A 244 -5.14 -4.27 13.23
C TYR A 244 -6.67 -4.30 13.08
N PRO A 245 -7.18 -4.74 11.92
CA PRO A 245 -8.61 -4.82 11.69
C PRO A 245 -9.24 -5.92 12.56
N ASP A 246 -10.49 -5.73 12.93
CA ASP A 246 -11.30 -6.78 13.50
C ASP A 246 -11.76 -7.79 12.42
N TYR A 247 -12.34 -8.89 12.88
CA TYR A 247 -12.79 -9.96 12.00
C TYR A 247 -13.82 -9.48 10.97
N GLU A 248 -14.81 -8.68 11.37
CA GLU A 248 -15.86 -8.19 10.48
C GLU A 248 -15.28 -7.29 9.37
N THR A 249 -14.31 -6.46 9.71
CA THR A 249 -13.59 -5.62 8.73
C THR A 249 -12.87 -6.45 7.68
N VAL A 250 -12.23 -7.55 8.10
CA VAL A 250 -11.53 -8.46 7.16
C VAL A 250 -12.52 -9.21 6.28
N GLU A 251 -13.65 -9.67 6.82
CA GLU A 251 -14.71 -10.33 6.05
C GLU A 251 -15.31 -9.42 4.96
N VAL A 252 -15.55 -8.15 5.29
CA VAL A 252 -15.98 -7.14 4.29
C VAL A 252 -14.92 -7.01 3.19
N GLY A 253 -13.65 -6.95 3.55
CA GLY A 253 -12.54 -6.91 2.61
C GLY A 253 -12.50 -8.12 1.68
N HIS A 254 -12.70 -9.34 2.21
CA HIS A 254 -12.78 -10.58 1.41
C HIS A 254 -13.93 -10.53 0.40
N ALA A 255 -15.12 -10.15 0.83
CA ALA A 255 -16.30 -10.06 -0.04
C ALA A 255 -16.09 -9.05 -1.18
N LEU A 256 -15.51 -7.88 -0.87
CA LEU A 256 -15.20 -6.85 -1.86
C LEU A 256 -14.12 -7.31 -2.85
N ASN A 257 -13.06 -7.97 -2.36
CA ASN A 257 -12.00 -8.49 -3.20
C ASN A 257 -12.51 -9.58 -4.15
N ARG A 258 -13.33 -10.51 -3.68
CA ARG A 258 -13.92 -11.57 -4.52
C ARG A 258 -14.74 -10.95 -5.66
N LYS A 259 -15.66 -10.04 -5.34
CA LYS A 259 -16.47 -9.33 -6.35
C LYS A 259 -15.60 -8.58 -7.35
N ALA A 260 -14.55 -7.91 -6.88
CA ALA A 260 -13.65 -7.16 -7.74
C ALA A 260 -12.83 -8.07 -8.66
N LEU A 261 -12.32 -9.20 -8.14
CA LEU A 261 -11.51 -10.15 -8.91
C LEU A 261 -12.33 -10.85 -10.00
N GLU A 262 -13.55 -11.26 -9.70
CA GLU A 262 -14.49 -11.81 -10.68
C GLU A 262 -14.80 -10.79 -11.79
N ARG A 263 -15.02 -9.51 -11.40
CA ARG A 263 -15.24 -8.45 -12.36
C ARG A 263 -14.02 -8.18 -13.23
N TYR A 264 -12.82 -8.23 -12.64
CA TYR A 264 -11.56 -8.10 -13.37
C TYR A 264 -11.39 -9.21 -14.39
N ALA A 265 -11.65 -10.48 -14.00
CA ALA A 265 -11.60 -11.65 -14.89
C ALA A 265 -12.56 -11.50 -16.06
N GLN A 266 -13.81 -11.08 -15.80
CA GLN A 266 -14.80 -10.82 -16.85
C GLN A 266 -14.34 -9.73 -17.83
N CYS A 267 -13.74 -8.65 -17.33
CA CYS A 267 -13.22 -7.57 -18.17
C CYS A 267 -12.09 -8.06 -19.10
N LEU A 268 -11.21 -8.92 -18.58
CA LEU A 268 -10.14 -9.54 -19.39
C LEU A 268 -10.70 -10.46 -20.47
N ASP A 269 -11.63 -11.33 -20.12
CA ASP A 269 -12.25 -12.30 -21.05
C ASP A 269 -13.01 -11.58 -22.18
N GLN A 270 -13.78 -10.56 -21.84
CA GLN A 270 -14.62 -9.82 -22.80
C GLN A 270 -13.87 -8.71 -23.55
N GLY A 271 -12.72 -8.28 -23.07
CA GLY A 271 -12.00 -7.09 -23.58
C GLY A 271 -12.77 -5.79 -23.36
N VAL A 272 -13.74 -5.76 -22.44
CA VAL A 272 -14.61 -4.61 -22.15
C VAL A 272 -14.45 -4.16 -20.70
N TRP A 273 -14.12 -2.90 -20.51
CA TRP A 273 -13.88 -2.28 -19.21
C TRP A 273 -14.96 -1.24 -18.91
N PRO A 274 -16.11 -1.62 -18.33
CA PRO A 274 -17.23 -0.70 -18.14
C PRO A 274 -16.96 0.28 -17.00
N GLY A 275 -17.52 1.49 -17.15
CA GLY A 275 -17.51 2.55 -16.18
C GLY A 275 -18.64 2.44 -15.16
N LEU A 276 -19.42 3.52 -15.03
CA LEU A 276 -20.57 3.55 -14.13
C LEU A 276 -21.65 2.56 -14.55
N GLU A 277 -22.23 1.83 -13.60
CA GLU A 277 -23.33 0.89 -13.86
C GLU A 277 -24.58 1.62 -14.36
N ALA A 278 -24.83 2.84 -13.87
CA ALA A 278 -25.93 3.68 -14.30
C ALA A 278 -25.44 5.10 -14.63
N THR A 279 -25.53 5.47 -15.91
CA THR A 279 -25.16 6.80 -16.40
C THR A 279 -26.30 7.81 -16.38
N TYR A 280 -27.53 7.32 -16.12
CA TYR A 280 -28.74 8.15 -16.04
C TYR A 280 -29.62 7.67 -14.87
N GLY A 281 -30.08 8.63 -14.04
CA GLY A 281 -30.95 8.30 -12.93
C GLY A 281 -31.10 9.44 -11.92
N VAL A 282 -31.94 9.20 -10.91
CA VAL A 282 -32.16 10.13 -9.80
C VAL A 282 -31.10 9.86 -8.73
N PHE A 283 -30.40 10.89 -8.26
CA PHE A 283 -29.58 10.79 -7.07
C PHE A 283 -30.29 11.34 -5.83
N SER A 284 -29.97 10.80 -4.68
CA SER A 284 -30.44 11.31 -3.39
C SER A 284 -29.24 11.80 -2.57
N THR A 285 -29.35 13.01 -2.01
CA THR A 285 -28.36 13.50 -1.05
C THR A 285 -28.33 12.62 0.20
N PRO A 286 -27.18 12.49 0.90
CA PRO A 286 -27.05 11.70 2.11
C PRO A 286 -28.10 12.06 3.18
N ARG A 287 -28.47 11.06 3.98
CA ARG A 287 -29.52 11.21 5.01
C ARG A 287 -29.22 12.33 6.02
N TRP A 288 -27.96 12.43 6.43
CA TRP A 288 -27.52 13.49 7.35
C TRP A 288 -27.72 14.90 6.77
N HIS A 289 -27.48 15.09 5.46
CA HIS A 289 -27.69 16.37 4.79
C HIS A 289 -29.20 16.74 4.75
N LYS A 290 -30.05 15.78 4.40
CA LYS A 290 -31.50 15.96 4.41
C LYS A 290 -32.00 16.31 5.82
N GLN A 291 -31.56 15.58 6.85
CA GLN A 291 -31.95 15.81 8.23
C GLN A 291 -31.51 17.17 8.76
N ALA A 292 -30.31 17.65 8.37
CA ALA A 292 -29.82 18.96 8.80
C ALA A 292 -30.61 20.15 8.19
N HIS A 293 -31.29 19.93 7.07
CA HIS A 293 -31.93 21.02 6.29
C HIS A 293 -33.41 20.78 5.99
N MET A 294 -34.00 19.65 6.39
CA MET A 294 -35.44 19.49 6.39
C MET A 294 -36.00 20.33 7.53
N VAL A 295 -36.63 21.46 7.19
CA VAL A 295 -37.44 22.21 8.12
C VAL A 295 -38.59 21.30 8.57
N GLU A 296 -38.90 21.27 9.87
CA GLU A 296 -40.14 20.69 10.40
C GLU A 296 -41.32 21.45 9.79
N GLY A 297 -41.82 20.96 8.68
CA GLY A 297 -42.90 21.59 7.98
C GLY A 297 -43.22 20.83 6.71
N GLY A 298 -44.27 20.04 6.76
CA GLY A 298 -44.68 19.15 5.70
C GLY A 298 -44.72 19.82 4.34
N VAL A 299 -44.41 19.00 3.34
CA VAL A 299 -44.77 19.26 1.96
C VAL A 299 -46.25 19.55 1.89
N ALA A 300 -46.61 20.80 1.54
CA ALA A 300 -47.94 21.15 1.10
C ALA A 300 -48.19 20.58 -0.29
#